data_e7399e518a9d6feee0993640cca3b0e4
#
_entry.id   e7399e518a9d6feee0993640cca3b0e4
#
_cell.length_a   1.000
_cell.length_b   1.000
_cell.length_c   1.000
_cell.angle_alpha   90.00
_cell.angle_beta   90.00
_cell.angle_gamma   90.00
#
_symmetry.space_group_name_H-M   'P 1'
#
loop_
_entity.id
_entity.type
_entity.pdbx_description
1 polymer ?
#
loop_
_entity_poly.entity_id
_entity_poly.type
_entity_poly.pdbx_seq_one_letter_code
_entity_poly.pdbx_strand_id
1 'polypeptide(L)'
;ALKASWCDGMTLGKTFRYQGEKMLDFILSLTARAKPEIMVLSSVRHFSESNIKRLENECERLVVVGRDVYSRYDIPEFITPDRAAAIVASRYLFKGKGCTIFDFGTTLSMDFLDAEGKYEGGNISPGCRTRFRALNRYTKSLPLVDAPESENEKGTDIRTSIESGVISGIIFEIEGYILRHPQKISVFTGGD
;
A
#
# COMPACT_ATOMS: atom_id res chain seq x y z
N ALA A 1 -5.33 8.85 -3.32
CA ALA A 1 -6.30 9.08 -2.24
C ALA A 1 -5.59 9.14 -0.89
N LEU A 2 -6.08 9.96 0.04
CA LEU A 2 -5.69 9.93 1.44
C LEU A 2 -6.44 8.79 2.14
N LYS A 3 -5.74 8.05 3.00
CA LYS A 3 -6.33 7.11 3.95
C LYS A 3 -5.89 7.53 5.36
N ALA A 4 -6.79 7.62 6.30
CA ALA A 4 -6.51 7.96 7.69
C ALA A 4 -7.28 7.02 8.62
N SER A 5 -6.66 6.62 9.72
CA SER A 5 -7.31 5.79 10.73
C SER A 5 -6.80 6.15 12.11
N TRP A 6 -7.67 6.03 13.09
CA TRP A 6 -7.30 6.05 14.49
C TRP A 6 -6.84 4.66 14.92
N CYS A 7 -5.80 4.61 15.75
CA CYS A 7 -5.32 3.37 16.35
C CYS A 7 -5.27 3.54 17.87
N ASP A 8 -5.66 2.49 18.59
CA ASP A 8 -5.47 2.35 20.03
C ASP A 8 -4.62 1.10 20.28
N GLY A 9 -3.34 1.32 20.60
CA GLY A 9 -2.35 0.26 20.66
C GLY A 9 -2.26 -0.50 19.32
N MET A 10 -2.59 -1.79 19.33
CA MET A 10 -2.60 -2.66 18.14
C MET A 10 -3.96 -2.70 17.42
N THR A 11 -4.96 -2.01 17.93
CA THR A 11 -6.30 -2.02 17.35
C THR A 11 -6.46 -0.91 16.32
N LEU A 12 -6.73 -1.28 15.08
CA LEU A 12 -7.03 -0.35 14.00
C LEU A 12 -8.54 -0.01 14.04
N GLY A 13 -8.85 1.28 14.17
CA GLY A 13 -10.21 1.79 14.07
C GLY A 13 -10.70 1.95 12.63
N LYS A 14 -11.81 2.67 12.48
CA LYS A 14 -12.39 2.96 11.17
C LYS A 14 -11.40 3.70 10.27
N THR A 15 -11.23 3.22 9.05
CA THR A 15 -10.44 3.91 8.02
C THR A 15 -11.30 4.90 7.26
N PHE A 16 -10.87 6.15 7.24
CA PHE A 16 -11.45 7.23 6.46
C PHE A 16 -10.70 7.35 5.14
N ARG A 17 -11.41 7.58 4.04
CA ARG A 17 -10.84 7.81 2.71
C ARG A 17 -11.27 9.17 2.20
N TYR A 18 -10.33 9.91 1.61
CA TYR A 18 -10.59 11.21 1.01
C TYR A 18 -9.93 11.31 -0.37
N GLN A 19 -10.71 11.79 -1.34
CA GLN A 19 -10.23 12.05 -2.69
C GLN A 19 -10.57 13.51 -3.03
N GLY A 20 -9.58 14.37 -2.95
CA GLY A 20 -9.75 15.79 -3.24
C GLY A 20 -8.47 16.58 -2.97
N GLU A 21 -8.51 17.88 -3.24
CA GLU A 21 -7.35 18.76 -3.09
C GLU A 21 -7.11 19.20 -1.63
N LYS A 22 -8.19 19.24 -0.83
CA LYS A 22 -8.16 19.72 0.57
C LYS A 22 -7.80 18.64 1.57
N MET A 23 -6.74 17.87 1.29
CA MET A 23 -6.33 16.75 2.15
C MET A 23 -5.94 17.20 3.56
N LEU A 24 -5.25 18.34 3.69
CA LEU A 24 -4.87 18.87 4.98
C LEU A 24 -6.08 19.25 5.82
N ASP A 25 -7.05 19.97 5.24
CA ASP A 25 -8.28 20.36 5.96
C ASP A 25 -9.07 19.12 6.40
N PHE A 26 -9.06 18.06 5.59
CA PHE A 26 -9.68 16.80 5.98
C PHE A 26 -8.97 16.16 7.18
N ILE A 27 -7.63 16.11 7.20
CA ILE A 27 -6.87 15.61 8.35
C ILE A 27 -7.20 16.43 9.60
N LEU A 28 -7.15 17.77 9.50
CA LEU A 28 -7.46 18.68 10.60
C LEU A 28 -8.89 18.47 11.13
N SER A 29 -9.84 18.15 10.27
CA SER A 29 -11.22 17.84 10.67
C SER A 29 -11.32 16.55 11.49
N LEU A 30 -10.45 15.58 11.27
CA LEU A 30 -10.41 14.33 12.03
C LEU A 30 -9.83 14.54 13.43
N THR A 31 -8.87 15.46 13.58
CA THR A 31 -8.20 15.76 14.86
C THR A 31 -8.93 16.82 15.70
N ALA A 32 -9.89 17.54 15.11
CA ALA A 32 -10.61 18.63 15.75
C ALA A 32 -11.32 18.26 17.09
N ARG A 33 -11.70 16.98 17.24
CA ARG A 33 -12.40 16.47 18.44
C ARG A 33 -11.49 15.82 19.45
N ALA A 34 -10.38 15.26 19.00
CA ALA A 34 -9.39 14.59 19.84
C ALA A 34 -8.03 14.64 19.16
N LYS A 35 -7.02 15.11 19.87
CA LYS A 35 -5.63 15.10 19.38
C LYS A 35 -5.02 13.73 19.65
N PRO A 36 -4.37 13.11 18.63
CA PRO A 36 -3.60 11.90 18.88
C PRO A 36 -2.29 12.23 19.65
N GLU A 37 -1.85 11.32 20.50
CA GLU A 37 -0.51 11.40 21.08
C GLU A 37 0.55 11.33 19.97
N ILE A 38 0.39 10.36 19.04
CA ILE A 38 1.30 10.19 17.92
C ILE A 38 0.51 10.23 16.61
N MET A 39 0.96 11.07 15.69
CA MET A 39 0.49 11.05 14.30
C MET A 39 1.60 10.53 13.40
N VAL A 40 1.32 9.51 12.59
CA VAL A 40 2.25 8.98 11.59
C VAL A 40 1.77 9.41 10.21
N LEU A 41 2.63 10.10 9.48
CA LEU A 41 2.38 10.54 8.10
C LEU A 41 3.27 9.77 7.13
N SER A 42 2.65 8.99 6.25
CA SER A 42 3.32 8.36 5.10
C SER A 42 2.76 8.96 3.82
N SER A 43 3.60 9.56 2.98
CA SER A 43 3.16 10.23 1.76
C SER A 43 4.25 10.26 0.70
N VAL A 44 3.87 9.93 -0.53
CA VAL A 44 4.70 10.16 -1.72
C VAL A 44 4.62 11.62 -2.23
N ARG A 45 3.67 12.40 -1.70
CA ARG A 45 3.54 13.82 -2.02
C ARG A 45 4.36 14.64 -1.03
N HIS A 46 4.99 15.69 -1.55
CA HIS A 46 5.70 16.64 -0.71
C HIS A 46 4.70 17.51 0.06
N PHE A 47 4.85 17.57 1.39
CA PHE A 47 4.18 18.53 2.26
C PHE A 47 5.11 19.72 2.50
N SER A 48 4.59 20.94 2.34
CA SER A 48 5.36 22.15 2.67
C SER A 48 5.65 22.21 4.17
N GLU A 49 6.71 22.92 4.55
CA GLU A 49 7.04 23.11 5.98
C GLU A 49 5.88 23.70 6.78
N SER A 50 5.11 24.62 6.16
CA SER A 50 3.92 25.19 6.79
C SER A 50 2.83 24.14 7.05
N ASN A 51 2.64 23.19 6.13
CA ASN A 51 1.70 22.10 6.32
C ASN A 51 2.16 21.12 7.39
N ILE A 52 3.46 20.81 7.45
CA ILE A 52 4.04 19.97 8.50
C ILE A 52 3.83 20.63 9.88
N LYS A 53 4.16 21.92 10.03
CA LYS A 53 3.92 22.66 11.28
C LYS A 53 2.45 22.66 11.71
N ARG A 54 1.51 22.75 10.76
CA ARG A 54 0.08 22.63 11.08
C ARG A 54 -0.27 21.26 11.64
N LEU A 55 0.29 20.18 11.06
CA LEU A 55 0.07 18.82 11.56
C LEU A 55 0.74 18.58 12.92
N GLU A 56 1.93 19.15 13.15
CA GLU A 56 2.60 19.10 14.46
C GLU A 56 1.76 19.69 15.57
N ASN A 57 0.98 20.74 15.30
CA ASN A 57 0.06 21.35 16.27
C ASN A 57 -1.16 20.47 16.60
N GLU A 58 -1.44 19.45 15.80
CA GLU A 58 -2.58 18.55 15.95
C GLU A 58 -2.27 17.25 16.69
N CYS A 59 -1.04 17.05 17.13
CA CYS A 59 -0.60 15.86 17.87
C CYS A 59 0.48 16.25 18.89
N GLU A 60 0.79 15.34 19.82
CA GLU A 60 1.93 15.55 20.71
C GLU A 60 3.25 15.26 19.99
N ARG A 61 3.23 14.27 19.07
CA ARG A 61 4.38 13.88 18.27
C ARG A 61 3.98 13.53 16.83
N LEU A 62 4.57 14.23 15.87
CA LEU A 62 4.47 13.89 14.44
C LEU A 62 5.66 13.01 14.02
N VAL A 63 5.38 11.89 13.36
CA VAL A 63 6.36 11.03 12.71
C VAL A 63 6.09 11.05 11.21
N VAL A 64 6.99 11.64 10.46
CA VAL A 64 6.94 11.62 9.00
C VAL A 64 7.82 10.49 8.49
N VAL A 65 7.24 9.56 7.72
CA VAL A 65 8.00 8.48 7.08
C VAL A 65 8.86 9.09 5.98
N GLY A 66 10.14 9.29 6.26
CA GLY A 66 11.12 9.96 5.42
C GLY A 66 12.54 9.60 5.82
N ARG A 67 13.51 10.49 5.52
CA ARG A 67 14.96 10.24 5.67
C ARG A 67 15.35 9.63 7.02
N ASP A 68 14.82 10.12 8.12
CA ASP A 68 15.15 9.63 9.47
C ASP A 68 14.69 8.18 9.68
N VAL A 69 13.50 7.82 9.15
CA VAL A 69 12.97 6.45 9.18
C VAL A 69 13.85 5.55 8.31
N TYR A 70 14.20 5.99 7.11
CA TYR A 70 15.05 5.22 6.20
C TYR A 70 16.43 4.93 6.81
N SER A 71 17.11 5.95 7.33
CA SER A 71 18.40 5.80 7.98
C SER A 71 18.33 4.92 9.22
N ARG A 72 17.31 5.12 10.08
CA ARG A 72 17.14 4.36 11.32
C ARG A 72 16.89 2.87 11.09
N TYR A 73 16.16 2.54 10.01
CA TYR A 73 15.74 1.17 9.71
C TYR A 73 16.49 0.55 8.53
N ASP A 74 17.56 1.18 8.06
CA ASP A 74 18.35 0.70 6.91
C ASP A 74 17.45 0.32 5.73
N ILE A 75 16.63 1.28 5.31
CA ILE A 75 15.71 1.16 4.17
C ILE A 75 16.32 1.92 2.99
N PRO A 76 16.42 1.32 1.79
CA PRO A 76 16.93 2.02 0.62
C PRO A 76 16.10 3.26 0.25
N GLU A 77 16.75 4.37 -0.12
CA GLU A 77 16.09 5.66 -0.40
C GLU A 77 15.11 5.63 -1.57
N PHE A 78 15.22 4.64 -2.48
CA PHE A 78 14.30 4.49 -3.60
C PHE A 78 12.95 3.86 -3.22
N ILE A 79 12.82 3.34 -2.01
CA ILE A 79 11.57 2.77 -1.50
C ILE A 79 10.59 3.91 -1.18
N THR A 80 9.35 3.81 -1.63
CA THR A 80 8.34 4.80 -1.30
C THR A 80 7.92 4.73 0.17
N PRO A 81 7.44 5.84 0.77
CA PRO A 81 7.12 5.90 2.21
C PRO A 81 6.07 4.88 2.67
N ASP A 82 5.11 4.53 1.84
CA ASP A 82 4.11 3.49 2.09
C ASP A 82 4.75 2.10 2.19
N ARG A 83 5.62 1.75 1.23
CA ARG A 83 6.39 0.50 1.25
C ARG A 83 7.35 0.46 2.44
N ALA A 84 8.02 1.58 2.75
CA ALA A 84 8.88 1.68 3.93
C ALA A 84 8.11 1.42 5.23
N ALA A 85 6.91 1.96 5.36
CA ALA A 85 6.04 1.69 6.51
C ALA A 85 5.65 0.20 6.61
N ALA A 86 5.32 -0.44 5.49
CA ALA A 86 5.00 -1.87 5.44
C ALA A 86 6.22 -2.75 5.81
N ILE A 87 7.42 -2.37 5.36
CA ILE A 87 8.68 -3.04 5.73
C ILE A 87 8.92 -2.95 7.24
N VAL A 88 8.82 -1.75 7.83
CA VAL A 88 9.00 -1.55 9.28
C VAL A 88 7.98 -2.35 10.08
N ALA A 89 6.71 -2.33 9.66
CA ALA A 89 5.65 -3.11 10.31
C ALA A 89 5.92 -4.62 10.24
N SER A 90 6.34 -5.12 9.08
CA SER A 90 6.65 -6.55 8.90
C SER A 90 7.83 -7.01 9.75
N ARG A 91 8.89 -6.20 9.87
CA ARG A 91 10.03 -6.46 10.77
C ARG A 91 9.61 -6.57 12.23
N TYR A 92 8.66 -5.73 12.63
CA TYR A 92 8.16 -5.73 14.01
C TYR A 92 7.25 -6.93 14.28
N LEU A 93 6.29 -7.22 13.39
CA LEU A 93 5.27 -8.25 13.58
C LEU A 93 5.82 -9.67 13.39
N PHE A 94 6.79 -9.84 12.50
CA PHE A 94 7.34 -11.17 12.13
C PHE A 94 8.83 -11.27 12.43
N LYS A 95 9.23 -10.78 13.59
CA LYS A 95 10.63 -10.79 14.04
C LYS A 95 11.25 -12.18 13.94
N GLY A 96 12.43 -12.27 13.34
CA GLY A 96 13.16 -13.53 13.14
C GLY A 96 12.63 -14.40 11.99
N LYS A 97 11.78 -13.84 11.11
CA LYS A 97 11.24 -14.55 9.95
C LYS A 97 11.39 -13.69 8.69
N GLY A 98 11.79 -14.32 7.59
CA GLY A 98 11.76 -13.70 6.28
C GLY A 98 10.33 -13.42 5.83
N CYS A 99 10.12 -12.31 5.12
CA CYS A 99 8.79 -11.90 4.63
C CYS A 99 8.82 -11.61 3.14
N THR A 100 7.71 -11.91 2.45
CA THR A 100 7.35 -11.35 1.16
C THR A 100 6.12 -10.48 1.38
N ILE A 101 6.26 -9.17 1.18
CA ILE A 101 5.20 -8.19 1.43
C ILE A 101 4.56 -7.84 0.08
N PHE A 102 3.28 -8.09 -0.06
CA PHE A 102 2.47 -7.73 -1.22
C PHE A 102 1.60 -6.51 -0.86
N ASP A 103 1.82 -5.38 -1.53
CA ASP A 103 1.02 -4.16 -1.35
C ASP A 103 0.15 -3.91 -2.58
N PHE A 104 -1.17 -3.97 -2.38
CA PHE A 104 -2.20 -3.85 -3.41
C PHE A 104 -2.72 -2.41 -3.49
N GLY A 105 -2.33 -1.72 -4.55
CA GLY A 105 -2.78 -0.36 -4.85
C GLY A 105 -2.82 -0.10 -6.35
N THR A 106 -2.49 1.12 -6.76
CA THR A 106 -2.31 1.47 -8.19
C THR A 106 -1.26 0.58 -8.85
N THR A 107 -0.25 0.19 -8.09
CA THR A 107 0.72 -0.86 -8.41
C THR A 107 0.55 -2.01 -7.43
N LEU A 108 0.92 -3.21 -7.84
CA LEU A 108 1.21 -4.32 -6.96
C LEU A 108 2.72 -4.32 -6.73
N SER A 109 3.14 -4.03 -5.51
CA SER A 109 4.55 -4.14 -5.14
C SER A 109 4.81 -5.39 -4.31
N MET A 110 5.98 -6.00 -4.50
CA MET A 110 6.48 -7.13 -3.75
C MET A 110 7.82 -6.74 -3.14
N ASP A 111 7.93 -6.78 -1.81
CA ASP A 111 9.15 -6.47 -1.07
C ASP A 111 9.61 -7.69 -0.29
N PHE A 112 10.91 -8.01 -0.39
CA PHE A 112 11.49 -9.20 0.21
C PHE A 112 12.39 -8.83 1.37
N LEU A 113 12.16 -9.48 2.52
CA LEU A 113 12.99 -9.38 3.71
C LEU A 113 13.56 -10.75 4.06
N ASP A 114 14.83 -10.80 4.49
CA ASP A 114 15.41 -11.99 5.10
C ASP A 114 14.93 -12.21 6.56
N ALA A 115 15.40 -13.24 7.21
CA ALA A 115 15.04 -13.57 8.59
C ALA A 115 15.52 -12.53 9.61
N GLU A 116 16.59 -11.82 9.30
CA GLU A 116 17.15 -10.70 10.09
C GLU A 116 16.37 -9.40 9.86
N GLY A 117 15.43 -9.40 8.90
CA GLY A 117 14.63 -8.25 8.50
C GLY A 117 15.35 -7.32 7.52
N LYS A 118 16.48 -7.73 6.96
CA LYS A 118 17.20 -6.94 5.95
C LYS A 118 16.42 -6.97 4.62
N TYR A 119 16.37 -5.83 3.94
CA TYR A 119 15.77 -5.72 2.63
C TYR A 119 16.62 -6.38 1.56
N GLU A 120 16.09 -7.38 0.87
CA GLU A 120 16.78 -8.12 -0.20
C GLU A 120 16.50 -7.59 -1.59
N GLY A 121 15.40 -6.86 -1.75
CA GLY A 121 14.96 -6.32 -3.04
C GLY A 121 13.44 -6.30 -3.16
N GLY A 122 12.93 -5.87 -4.30
CA GLY A 122 11.51 -5.84 -4.56
C GLY A 122 11.18 -5.67 -6.03
N ASN A 123 9.93 -5.98 -6.37
CA ASN A 123 9.39 -5.88 -7.71
C ASN A 123 8.13 -5.02 -7.69
N ILE A 124 7.81 -4.42 -8.83
CA ILE A 124 6.60 -3.63 -9.01
C ILE A 124 5.94 -4.05 -10.31
N SER A 125 4.65 -4.35 -10.25
CA SER A 125 3.81 -4.61 -11.40
C SER A 125 2.54 -3.75 -11.36
N PRO A 126 1.75 -3.68 -12.43
CA PRO A 126 0.50 -2.93 -12.41
C PRO A 126 -0.50 -3.56 -11.43
N GLY A 127 -1.15 -2.74 -10.58
CA GLY A 127 -2.25 -3.17 -9.74
C GLY A 127 -3.52 -3.49 -10.54
N CYS A 128 -4.52 -4.05 -9.88
CA CYS A 128 -5.73 -4.59 -10.49
C CYS A 128 -6.43 -3.56 -11.41
N ARG A 129 -6.80 -2.41 -10.88
CA ARG A 129 -7.44 -1.35 -11.67
C ARG A 129 -6.56 -0.80 -12.79
N THR A 130 -5.24 -0.79 -12.58
CA THR A 130 -4.29 -0.35 -13.61
C THR A 130 -4.27 -1.31 -14.78
N ARG A 131 -4.34 -2.63 -14.54
CA ARG A 131 -4.42 -3.65 -15.59
C ARG A 131 -5.68 -3.51 -16.43
N PHE A 132 -6.85 -3.35 -15.79
CA PHE A 132 -8.13 -3.10 -16.49
C PHE A 132 -8.07 -1.85 -17.37
N ARG A 133 -7.59 -0.72 -16.81
CA ARG A 133 -7.45 0.53 -17.56
C ARG A 133 -6.44 0.44 -18.70
N ALA A 134 -5.35 -0.30 -18.50
CA ALA A 134 -4.35 -0.49 -19.55
C ALA A 134 -4.91 -1.26 -20.75
N LEU A 135 -5.67 -2.33 -20.51
CA LEU A 135 -6.35 -3.06 -21.58
C LEU A 135 -7.27 -2.16 -22.42
N ASN A 136 -8.12 -1.37 -21.79
CA ASN A 136 -8.98 -0.43 -22.48
C ASN A 136 -8.19 0.68 -23.19
N ARG A 137 -7.16 1.24 -22.55
CA ARG A 137 -6.39 2.37 -23.11
C ARG A 137 -5.56 1.98 -24.34
N TYR A 138 -4.92 0.81 -24.30
CA TYR A 138 -3.97 0.38 -25.35
C TYR A 138 -4.59 -0.53 -26.40
N THR A 139 -5.87 -0.89 -26.28
CA THR A 139 -6.60 -1.67 -27.28
C THR A 139 -7.85 -0.92 -27.71
N LYS A 140 -8.05 -0.76 -29.03
CA LYS A 140 -9.19 0.01 -29.55
C LYS A 140 -10.56 -0.67 -29.35
N SER A 141 -10.58 -1.97 -29.13
CA SER A 141 -11.79 -2.80 -29.13
C SER A 141 -12.22 -3.31 -27.76
N LEU A 142 -11.35 -3.19 -26.73
CA LEU A 142 -11.69 -3.71 -25.41
C LEU A 142 -12.40 -2.67 -24.56
N PRO A 143 -13.56 -3.00 -23.96
CA PRO A 143 -14.28 -2.10 -23.07
C PRO A 143 -13.49 -1.85 -21.77
N LEU A 144 -13.81 -0.74 -21.09
CA LEU A 144 -13.38 -0.55 -19.72
C LEU A 144 -14.21 -1.46 -18.82
N VAL A 145 -13.52 -2.30 -18.06
CA VAL A 145 -14.10 -3.26 -17.12
C VAL A 145 -13.52 -3.01 -15.74
N ASP A 146 -14.32 -3.18 -14.71
CA ASP A 146 -13.89 -3.16 -13.31
C ASP A 146 -13.72 -4.58 -12.77
N ALA A 147 -13.13 -4.70 -11.57
CA ALA A 147 -12.98 -5.98 -10.91
C ALA A 147 -14.37 -6.62 -10.66
N PRO A 148 -14.53 -7.90 -10.98
CA PRO A 148 -15.82 -8.60 -10.79
C PRO A 148 -16.11 -8.83 -9.30
N GLU A 149 -17.40 -9.01 -8.96
CA GLU A 149 -17.83 -9.40 -7.61
C GLU A 149 -17.58 -10.89 -7.34
N SER A 150 -17.50 -11.70 -8.40
CA SER A 150 -17.23 -13.14 -8.32
C SER A 150 -16.15 -13.54 -9.31
N GLU A 151 -15.31 -14.47 -8.89
CA GLU A 151 -14.23 -14.99 -9.71
C GLU A 151 -14.73 -16.07 -10.66
N ASN A 152 -14.33 -15.98 -11.94
CA ASN A 152 -14.51 -17.02 -12.93
C ASN A 152 -13.13 -17.46 -13.44
N GLU A 153 -12.87 -18.76 -13.48
CA GLU A 153 -11.60 -19.29 -13.99
C GLU A 153 -11.39 -18.96 -15.48
N LYS A 154 -12.47 -18.95 -16.25
CA LYS A 154 -12.45 -18.71 -17.71
C LYS A 154 -13.60 -17.79 -18.11
N GLY A 155 -13.30 -16.82 -18.96
CA GLY A 155 -14.31 -15.97 -19.57
C GLY A 155 -14.96 -16.65 -20.78
N THR A 156 -16.25 -16.37 -20.99
CA THR A 156 -17.04 -16.87 -22.13
C THR A 156 -17.44 -15.75 -23.11
N ASP A 157 -17.15 -14.52 -22.78
CA ASP A 157 -17.32 -13.32 -23.62
C ASP A 157 -16.17 -12.34 -23.37
N ILE A 158 -16.14 -11.21 -24.09
CA ILE A 158 -15.06 -10.23 -24.01
C ILE A 158 -14.91 -9.69 -22.59
N ARG A 159 -15.99 -9.34 -21.91
CA ARG A 159 -15.97 -8.77 -20.57
C ARG A 159 -15.42 -9.77 -19.57
N THR A 160 -16.02 -10.95 -19.50
CA THR A 160 -15.60 -12.01 -18.56
C THR A 160 -14.20 -12.53 -18.85
N SER A 161 -13.77 -12.50 -20.12
CA SER A 161 -12.36 -12.83 -20.50
C SER A 161 -11.36 -11.82 -19.97
N ILE A 162 -11.69 -10.51 -19.99
CA ILE A 162 -10.88 -9.47 -19.40
C ILE A 162 -10.84 -9.62 -17.86
N GLU A 163 -12.01 -9.84 -17.24
CA GLU A 163 -12.14 -10.04 -15.80
C GLU A 163 -11.27 -11.21 -15.31
N SER A 164 -11.50 -12.39 -15.89
CA SER A 164 -10.76 -13.62 -15.54
C SER A 164 -9.26 -13.49 -15.81
N GLY A 165 -8.88 -12.95 -16.97
CA GLY A 165 -7.48 -12.81 -17.35
C GLY A 165 -6.69 -11.88 -16.43
N VAL A 166 -7.29 -10.75 -16.02
CA VAL A 166 -6.65 -9.81 -15.09
C VAL A 166 -6.53 -10.40 -13.69
N ILE A 167 -7.61 -10.97 -13.16
CA ILE A 167 -7.62 -11.52 -11.80
C ILE A 167 -6.72 -12.75 -11.70
N SER A 168 -6.87 -13.73 -12.60
CA SER A 168 -6.01 -14.91 -12.61
C SER A 168 -4.54 -14.56 -12.82
N GLY A 169 -4.26 -13.56 -13.67
CA GLY A 169 -2.88 -13.09 -13.87
C GLY A 169 -2.25 -12.51 -12.60
N ILE A 170 -3.02 -11.83 -11.75
CA ILE A 170 -2.54 -11.35 -10.44
C ILE A 170 -2.34 -12.52 -9.48
N ILE A 171 -3.28 -13.46 -9.43
CA ILE A 171 -3.19 -14.64 -8.57
C ILE A 171 -1.94 -15.45 -8.92
N PHE A 172 -1.73 -15.77 -10.19
CA PHE A 172 -0.56 -16.53 -10.65
C PHE A 172 0.76 -15.80 -10.37
N GLU A 173 0.78 -14.48 -10.47
CA GLU A 173 1.95 -13.68 -10.11
C GLU A 173 2.27 -13.85 -8.61
N ILE A 174 1.28 -13.74 -7.73
CA ILE A 174 1.43 -13.90 -6.28
C ILE A 174 1.86 -15.33 -5.94
N GLU A 175 1.16 -16.32 -6.47
CA GLU A 175 1.47 -17.74 -6.27
C GLU A 175 2.89 -18.06 -6.74
N GLY A 176 3.31 -17.52 -7.88
CA GLY A 176 4.66 -17.66 -8.40
C GLY A 176 5.73 -17.16 -7.44
N TYR A 177 5.49 -16.03 -6.75
CA TYR A 177 6.41 -15.54 -5.72
C TYR A 177 6.38 -16.38 -4.45
N ILE A 178 5.20 -16.80 -3.99
CA ILE A 178 5.05 -17.68 -2.81
C ILE A 178 5.77 -19.00 -3.02
N LEU A 179 5.58 -19.63 -4.18
CA LEU A 179 6.23 -20.90 -4.53
C LEU A 179 7.76 -20.79 -4.63
N ARG A 180 8.29 -19.64 -5.06
CA ARG A 180 9.74 -19.41 -5.12
C ARG A 180 10.37 -19.09 -3.77
N HIS A 181 9.58 -18.65 -2.81
CA HIS A 181 10.03 -18.24 -1.47
C HIS A 181 9.20 -18.91 -0.37
N PRO A 182 9.07 -20.26 -0.36
CA PRO A 182 8.16 -20.97 0.53
C PRO A 182 8.52 -20.84 2.02
N GLN A 183 9.76 -20.43 2.32
CA GLN A 183 10.24 -20.20 3.68
C GLN A 183 9.86 -18.83 4.24
N LYS A 184 9.39 -17.91 3.38
CA LYS A 184 9.01 -16.55 3.79
C LYS A 184 7.53 -16.48 4.16
N ILE A 185 7.20 -15.64 5.14
CA ILE A 185 5.82 -15.31 5.45
C ILE A 185 5.29 -14.36 4.36
N SER A 186 4.14 -14.70 3.78
CA SER A 186 3.42 -13.81 2.87
C SER A 186 2.60 -12.81 3.68
N VAL A 187 2.91 -11.53 3.52
CA VAL A 187 2.22 -10.42 4.17
C VAL A 187 1.43 -9.66 3.12
N PHE A 188 0.14 -9.49 3.33
CA PHE A 188 -0.75 -8.80 2.41
C PHE A 188 -1.20 -7.48 3.01
N THR A 189 -1.07 -6.40 2.23
CA THR A 189 -1.49 -5.05 2.63
C THR A 189 -2.03 -4.29 1.42
N GLY A 190 -2.48 -3.05 1.62
CA GLY A 190 -2.98 -2.21 0.55
C GLY A 190 -4.46 -1.90 0.69
N GLY A 191 -5.16 -1.70 -0.42
CA GLY A 191 -6.56 -1.28 -0.37
C GLY A 191 -7.31 -1.32 -1.70
N ASP A 192 -6.80 -2.11 -2.64
CA ASP A 192 -7.51 -2.50 -3.87
C ASP A 192 -7.99 -3.92 -3.77
#